data_34e6edd416c49347139857bf884501f2
#
_entry.id   34e6edd416c49347139857bf884501f2
#
_cell.length_a   1.000
_cell.length_b   1.000
_cell.length_c   1.000
_cell.angle_alpha   90.00
_cell.angle_beta   90.00
_cell.angle_gamma   90.00
#
_symmetry.space_group_name_H-M   'P 1'
#
loop_
_entity.id
_entity.type
_entity.pdbx_description
1 polymer ?
#
loop_
_entity_poly.entity_id
_entity_poly.type
_entity_poly.pdbx_seq_one_letter_code
_entity_poly.pdbx_strand_id
1 'polypeptide(L)'
;MALVYSEVPCVAAGTFTTNIVKAAPVKWDQEIVYNHPTAQAIVCNSGIANACTGEEGYGYCRKTAEAASAALSIPEDSVLVASTGVIGKQIPIDKIAAGVEMLKPQLAATREAAATAAQAIMTTDTEPKEVAVQIEIGGKTRNDRQHVQGLRHDPSEYVH
;
A
#
# COMPACT_ATOMS: atom_id res chain seq x y z
N MET A 1 -4.11 10.08 1.23
CA MET A 1 -3.54 9.10 0.29
C MET A 1 -2.02 9.21 0.28
N ALA A 2 -1.33 8.11 0.03
CA ALA A 2 0.10 8.08 -0.22
C ALA A 2 0.40 7.23 -1.46
N LEU A 3 1.48 7.57 -2.16
CA LEU A 3 2.00 6.82 -3.29
C LEU A 3 3.47 6.52 -3.00
N VAL A 4 3.82 5.24 -2.94
CA VAL A 4 5.21 4.77 -2.85
C VAL A 4 5.60 4.24 -4.22
N TYR A 5 6.75 4.66 -4.72
CA TYR A 5 7.20 4.32 -6.06
C TYR A 5 8.69 3.98 -6.09
N SER A 6 9.03 2.97 -6.87
CA SER A 6 10.41 2.62 -7.21
C SER A 6 10.64 2.82 -8.70
N GLU A 7 11.71 3.51 -9.06
CA GLU A 7 12.12 3.73 -10.45
C GLU A 7 12.53 2.44 -11.16
N VAL A 8 12.79 1.38 -10.41
CA VAL A 8 13.14 0.06 -10.93
C VAL A 8 12.23 -1.01 -10.32
N PRO A 9 11.97 -2.12 -11.05
CA PRO A 9 11.24 -3.26 -10.49
C PRO A 9 11.91 -3.79 -9.22
N CYS A 10 11.12 -3.93 -8.14
CA CYS A 10 11.57 -4.46 -6.86
C CYS A 10 10.97 -5.82 -6.61
N VAL A 11 11.72 -6.74 -6.06
CA VAL A 11 11.19 -8.03 -5.58
C VAL A 11 10.11 -7.74 -4.54
N ALA A 12 8.92 -8.29 -4.77
CA ALA A 12 7.80 -8.18 -3.85
C ALA A 12 7.66 -9.47 -3.03
N ALA A 13 7.41 -9.33 -1.74
CA ALA A 13 7.06 -10.43 -0.85
C ALA A 13 5.95 -9.98 0.09
N GLY A 14 5.05 -10.90 0.44
CA GLY A 14 3.92 -10.59 1.31
C GLY A 14 3.47 -11.79 2.14
N THR A 15 2.94 -11.50 3.32
CA THR A 15 2.21 -12.46 4.15
C THR A 15 0.74 -12.07 4.16
N PHE A 16 -0.12 -13.03 4.00
CA PHE A 16 -1.55 -12.79 3.85
C PHE A 16 -2.34 -13.60 4.86
N THR A 17 -3.44 -13.01 5.33
CA THR A 17 -4.35 -13.69 6.25
C THR A 17 -4.93 -14.97 5.65
N THR A 18 -5.11 -15.99 6.47
CA THR A 18 -5.82 -17.22 6.14
C THR A 18 -7.34 -17.10 6.33
N ASN A 19 -7.83 -15.95 6.83
CA ASN A 19 -9.26 -15.70 7.01
C ASN A 19 -10.01 -15.89 5.67
N ILE A 20 -11.20 -16.47 5.74
CA ILE A 20 -12.07 -16.67 4.56
C ILE A 20 -12.54 -15.30 4.02
N VAL A 21 -12.89 -14.38 4.92
CA VAL A 21 -13.29 -13.01 4.55
C VAL A 21 -12.05 -12.14 4.42
N LYS A 22 -11.70 -11.82 3.18
CA LYS A 22 -10.56 -10.95 2.85
C LYS A 22 -11.07 -9.68 2.19
N ALA A 23 -10.43 -8.56 2.53
CA ALA A 23 -10.66 -7.29 1.84
C ALA A 23 -10.21 -7.38 0.37
N ALA A 24 -10.79 -6.57 -0.49
CA ALA A 24 -10.44 -6.56 -1.90
C ALA A 24 -8.94 -6.26 -2.16
N PRO A 25 -8.29 -5.29 -1.48
CA PRO A 25 -6.86 -5.08 -1.61
C PRO A 25 -6.01 -6.31 -1.24
N VAL A 26 -6.41 -7.05 -0.20
CA VAL A 26 -5.69 -8.27 0.21
C VAL A 26 -5.71 -9.33 -0.88
N LYS A 27 -6.86 -9.49 -1.56
CA LYS A 27 -6.98 -10.44 -2.68
C LYS A 27 -6.16 -9.98 -3.89
N TRP A 28 -6.21 -8.69 -4.21
CA TRP A 28 -5.46 -8.08 -5.30
C TRP A 28 -3.96 -8.25 -5.09
N ASP A 29 -3.44 -7.84 -3.93
CA ASP A 29 -2.02 -7.92 -3.63
C ASP A 29 -1.51 -9.35 -3.56
N GLN A 30 -2.33 -10.29 -3.03
CA GLN A 30 -2.01 -11.70 -3.00
C GLN A 30 -1.83 -12.26 -4.42
N GLU A 31 -2.69 -11.89 -5.35
CA GLU A 31 -2.60 -12.29 -6.75
C GLU A 31 -1.32 -11.75 -7.40
N ILE A 32 -1.03 -10.46 -7.20
CA ILE A 32 0.20 -9.83 -7.72
C ILE A 32 1.45 -10.53 -7.15
N VAL A 33 1.57 -10.61 -5.84
CA VAL A 33 2.78 -11.12 -5.17
C VAL A 33 3.05 -12.59 -5.49
N TYR A 34 2.02 -13.39 -5.72
CA TYR A 34 2.20 -14.83 -6.02
C TYR A 34 2.45 -15.11 -7.50
N ASN A 35 1.97 -14.27 -8.40
CA ASN A 35 2.05 -14.52 -9.83
C ASN A 35 3.10 -13.66 -10.55
N HIS A 36 3.55 -12.58 -9.92
CA HIS A 36 4.52 -11.65 -10.50
C HIS A 36 5.77 -11.51 -9.61
N PRO A 37 6.98 -11.56 -10.21
CA PRO A 37 8.22 -11.56 -9.42
C PRO A 37 8.55 -10.19 -8.80
N THR A 38 7.95 -9.12 -9.30
CA THR A 38 8.32 -7.75 -8.93
C THR A 38 7.09 -6.83 -8.86
N ALA A 39 7.22 -5.77 -8.04
CA ALA A 39 6.30 -4.62 -8.02
C ALA A 39 7.10 -3.32 -8.01
N GLN A 40 6.46 -2.20 -8.40
CA GLN A 40 7.09 -0.89 -8.47
C GLN A 40 6.33 0.21 -7.73
N ALA A 41 5.04 0.03 -7.49
CA ALA A 41 4.26 1.05 -6.79
C ALA A 41 3.32 0.44 -5.75
N ILE A 42 3.03 1.24 -4.72
CA ILE A 42 1.98 0.98 -3.73
C ILE A 42 1.11 2.21 -3.62
N VAL A 43 -0.18 2.08 -3.88
CA VAL A 43 -1.17 3.14 -3.68
C VAL A 43 -1.90 2.89 -2.36
N CYS A 44 -1.77 3.81 -1.41
CA CYS A 44 -2.40 3.71 -0.11
C CYS A 44 -3.50 4.77 0.05
N ASN A 45 -4.69 4.36 0.49
CA ASN A 45 -5.71 5.30 0.94
C ASN A 45 -6.12 5.05 2.40
N SER A 46 -6.46 6.12 3.10
CA SER A 46 -7.07 6.12 4.42
C SER A 46 -8.50 6.67 4.35
N GLY A 47 -9.38 6.13 5.22
CA GLY A 47 -10.79 6.54 5.35
C GLY A 47 -11.81 5.50 4.90
N ILE A 48 -11.51 4.69 3.88
CA ILE A 48 -12.35 3.58 3.40
C ILE A 48 -11.47 2.36 3.18
N ALA A 49 -11.85 1.23 3.79
CA ALA A 49 -11.02 0.01 3.81
C ALA A 49 -11.15 -0.86 2.56
N ASN A 50 -12.14 -0.61 1.70
CA ASN A 50 -12.48 -1.50 0.58
C ASN A 50 -12.61 -2.97 1.02
N ALA A 51 -13.26 -3.18 2.15
CA ALA A 51 -13.55 -4.49 2.73
C ALA A 51 -15.06 -4.72 2.76
N CYS A 52 -15.50 -5.96 2.54
CA CYS A 52 -16.91 -6.35 2.37
C CYS A 52 -17.61 -5.59 1.24
N THR A 53 -16.90 -5.35 0.14
CA THR A 53 -17.35 -4.56 -1.02
C THR A 53 -17.60 -5.41 -2.27
N GLY A 54 -17.47 -6.73 -2.16
CA GLY A 54 -17.73 -7.68 -3.24
C GLY A 54 -16.80 -7.53 -4.45
N GLU A 55 -17.27 -7.98 -5.61
CA GLU A 55 -16.55 -7.91 -6.88
C GLU A 55 -16.31 -6.47 -7.35
N GLU A 56 -17.24 -5.57 -7.03
CA GLU A 56 -17.09 -4.15 -7.35
C GLU A 56 -15.85 -3.56 -6.65
N GLY A 57 -15.65 -3.88 -5.36
CA GLY A 57 -14.47 -3.45 -4.60
C GLY A 57 -13.17 -4.00 -5.18
N TYR A 58 -13.18 -5.23 -5.71
CA TYR A 58 -12.03 -5.79 -6.41
C TYR A 58 -11.76 -5.05 -7.74
N GLY A 59 -12.82 -4.72 -8.49
CA GLY A 59 -12.73 -3.88 -9.67
C GLY A 59 -12.13 -2.49 -9.38
N TYR A 60 -12.37 -1.94 -8.19
CA TYR A 60 -11.75 -0.67 -7.77
C TYR A 60 -10.26 -0.80 -7.44
N CYS A 61 -9.77 -1.96 -6.98
CA CYS A 61 -8.34 -2.21 -6.88
C CYS A 61 -7.68 -2.15 -8.26
N ARG A 62 -8.29 -2.82 -9.26
CA ARG A 62 -7.81 -2.76 -10.64
C ARG A 62 -7.78 -1.33 -11.17
N LYS A 63 -8.87 -0.58 -11.07
CA LYS A 63 -8.92 0.82 -11.51
C LYS A 63 -7.89 1.72 -10.81
N THR A 64 -7.59 1.44 -9.55
CA THR A 64 -6.52 2.13 -8.82
C THR A 64 -5.15 1.80 -9.42
N ALA A 65 -4.91 0.52 -9.73
CA ALA A 65 -3.68 0.08 -10.38
C ALA A 65 -3.55 0.63 -11.79
N GLU A 66 -4.63 0.63 -12.59
CA GLU A 66 -4.68 1.26 -13.91
C GLU A 66 -4.31 2.76 -13.87
N ALA A 67 -4.86 3.50 -12.90
CA ALA A 67 -4.55 4.92 -12.74
C ALA A 67 -3.06 5.15 -12.39
N ALA A 68 -2.50 4.34 -11.48
CA ALA A 68 -1.09 4.43 -11.11
C ALA A 68 -0.18 3.98 -12.26
N SER A 69 -0.53 2.91 -12.95
CA SER A 69 0.16 2.41 -14.15
C SER A 69 0.26 3.49 -15.23
N ALA A 70 -0.86 4.14 -15.56
CA ALA A 70 -0.90 5.22 -16.53
C ALA A 70 -0.07 6.43 -16.07
N ALA A 71 -0.22 6.85 -14.82
CA ALA A 71 0.51 7.99 -14.27
C ALA A 71 2.03 7.75 -14.25
N LEU A 72 2.48 6.56 -13.83
CA LEU A 72 3.90 6.23 -13.63
C LEU A 72 4.57 5.57 -14.85
N SER A 73 3.79 5.19 -15.87
CA SER A 73 4.26 4.45 -17.06
C SER A 73 4.90 3.10 -16.69
N ILE A 74 4.25 2.35 -15.80
CA ILE A 74 4.65 1.01 -15.34
C ILE A 74 3.54 0.00 -15.63
N PRO A 75 3.80 -1.32 -15.63
CA PRO A 75 2.76 -2.34 -15.77
C PRO A 75 1.72 -2.28 -14.64
N GLU A 76 0.47 -2.57 -14.96
CA GLU A 76 -0.64 -2.61 -13.98
C GLU A 76 -0.40 -3.66 -12.87
N ASP A 77 0.13 -4.81 -13.25
CA ASP A 77 0.50 -5.91 -12.37
C ASP A 77 1.77 -5.66 -11.51
N SER A 78 2.32 -4.45 -11.61
CA SER A 78 3.40 -3.94 -10.75
C SER A 78 2.89 -3.00 -9.66
N VAL A 79 1.56 -2.84 -9.51
CA VAL A 79 0.95 -1.91 -8.56
C VAL A 79 0.20 -2.66 -7.46
N LEU A 80 0.63 -2.48 -6.24
CA LEU A 80 -0.04 -2.94 -5.02
C LEU A 80 -0.99 -1.86 -4.49
N VAL A 81 -2.04 -2.28 -3.78
CA VAL A 81 -3.09 -1.38 -3.28
C VAL A 81 -3.35 -1.64 -1.80
N ALA A 82 -3.24 -0.61 -0.98
CA ALA A 82 -3.55 -0.68 0.44
C ALA A 82 -4.67 0.29 0.83
N SER A 83 -5.70 -0.21 1.49
CA SER A 83 -6.86 0.59 1.89
C SER A 83 -7.21 0.34 3.35
N THR A 84 -7.47 1.41 4.08
CA THR A 84 -7.89 1.33 5.49
C THR A 84 -9.00 2.32 5.81
N GLY A 85 -9.83 1.99 6.80
CA GLY A 85 -10.90 2.84 7.31
C GLY A 85 -12.24 2.12 7.43
N VAL A 86 -13.31 2.77 7.00
CA VAL A 86 -14.68 2.25 7.11
C VAL A 86 -14.88 1.03 6.21
N ILE A 87 -15.48 -0.02 6.76
CA ILE A 87 -15.81 -1.29 6.09
C ILE A 87 -17.22 -1.20 5.48
N GLY A 88 -17.45 -1.92 4.37
CA GLY A 88 -18.77 -2.01 3.72
C GLY A 88 -19.15 -0.78 2.90
N LYS A 89 -18.24 0.16 2.72
CA LYS A 89 -18.44 1.36 1.90
C LYS A 89 -17.58 1.28 0.64
N GLN A 90 -18.18 1.61 -0.50
CA GLN A 90 -17.48 1.64 -1.78
C GLN A 90 -16.49 2.82 -1.84
N ILE A 91 -15.35 2.58 -2.46
CA ILE A 91 -14.32 3.60 -2.68
C ILE A 91 -14.81 4.59 -3.75
N PRO A 92 -14.66 5.90 -3.53
CA PRO A 92 -14.88 6.90 -4.57
C PRO A 92 -13.71 6.87 -5.57
N ILE A 93 -13.75 5.95 -6.52
CA ILE A 93 -12.63 5.63 -7.41
C ILE A 93 -12.13 6.84 -8.20
N ASP A 94 -13.01 7.74 -8.62
CA ASP A 94 -12.62 8.95 -9.33
C ASP A 94 -11.71 9.85 -8.48
N LYS A 95 -11.96 9.90 -7.16
CA LYS A 95 -11.11 10.65 -6.23
C LYS A 95 -9.76 9.96 -6.02
N ILE A 96 -9.72 8.63 -6.05
CA ILE A 96 -8.47 7.88 -5.97
C ILE A 96 -7.63 8.13 -7.22
N ALA A 97 -8.22 8.01 -8.40
CA ALA A 97 -7.52 8.26 -9.66
C ALA A 97 -6.98 9.70 -9.74
N ALA A 98 -7.82 10.69 -9.43
CA ALA A 98 -7.37 12.08 -9.36
C ALA A 98 -6.26 12.29 -8.33
N GLY A 99 -6.33 11.60 -7.19
CA GLY A 99 -5.32 11.63 -6.14
C GLY A 99 -3.96 11.08 -6.61
N VAL A 100 -3.95 10.01 -7.39
CA VAL A 100 -2.72 9.45 -7.99
C VAL A 100 -2.06 10.46 -8.91
N GLU A 101 -2.83 11.11 -9.80
CA GLU A 101 -2.33 12.15 -10.69
C GLU A 101 -1.74 13.35 -9.94
N MET A 102 -2.37 13.74 -8.81
CA MET A 102 -1.87 14.82 -7.97
C MET A 102 -0.60 14.45 -7.20
N LEU A 103 -0.43 13.18 -6.85
CA LEU A 103 0.75 12.71 -6.09
C LEU A 103 1.97 12.49 -6.99
N LYS A 104 1.79 12.15 -8.25
CA LYS A 104 2.91 11.92 -9.19
C LYS A 104 3.96 13.04 -9.19
N PRO A 105 3.61 14.33 -9.38
CA PRO A 105 4.60 15.41 -9.39
C PRO A 105 5.21 15.69 -8.00
N GLN A 106 4.68 15.11 -6.93
CA GLN A 106 5.17 15.28 -5.57
C GLN A 106 6.10 14.14 -5.12
N LEU A 107 6.29 13.14 -5.97
CA LEU A 107 7.21 12.03 -5.68
C LEU A 107 8.64 12.57 -5.49
N ALA A 108 9.23 12.27 -4.35
CA ALA A 108 10.59 12.67 -4.03
C ALA A 108 11.25 11.65 -3.08
N ALA A 109 12.52 11.36 -3.33
CA ALA A 109 13.31 10.47 -2.46
C ALA A 109 13.89 11.26 -1.28
N THR A 110 13.03 11.97 -0.52
CA THR A 110 13.41 12.77 0.64
C THR A 110 12.76 12.26 1.92
N ARG A 111 13.34 12.65 3.05
CA ARG A 111 12.80 12.29 4.37
C ARG A 111 11.45 12.98 4.63
N GLU A 112 11.28 14.20 4.15
CA GLU A 112 10.05 14.98 4.26
C GLU A 112 8.90 14.32 3.49
N ALA A 113 9.15 13.85 2.26
CA ALA A 113 8.16 13.11 1.47
C ALA A 113 7.77 11.80 2.16
N ALA A 114 8.74 11.05 2.70
CA ALA A 114 8.49 9.82 3.45
C ALA A 114 7.64 10.07 4.70
N ALA A 115 7.96 11.11 5.49
CA ALA A 115 7.20 11.50 6.68
C ALA A 115 5.76 11.91 6.32
N THR A 116 5.59 12.67 5.23
CA THR A 116 4.26 13.05 4.72
C THR A 116 3.44 11.83 4.30
N ALA A 117 4.07 10.87 3.63
CA ALA A 117 3.41 9.61 3.25
C ALA A 117 3.00 8.79 4.48
N ALA A 118 3.86 8.68 5.50
CA ALA A 118 3.56 7.99 6.75
C ALA A 118 2.37 8.63 7.50
N GLN A 119 2.27 9.96 7.51
CA GLN A 119 1.13 10.68 8.07
C GLN A 119 -0.15 10.47 7.26
N ALA A 120 -0.05 10.46 5.94
CA ALA A 120 -1.21 10.35 5.03
C ALA A 120 -1.93 9.00 5.11
N ILE A 121 -1.28 7.94 5.61
CA ILE A 121 -1.88 6.62 5.81
C ILE A 121 -2.52 6.44 7.18
N MET A 122 -2.34 7.37 8.11
CA MET A 122 -2.93 7.31 9.44
C MET A 122 -4.46 7.45 9.37
N THR A 123 -5.15 6.81 10.35
CA THR A 123 -6.60 6.96 10.58
C THR A 123 -6.86 7.39 12.02
N THR A 124 -6.89 6.45 12.95
CA THR A 124 -7.07 6.65 14.39
C THR A 124 -5.74 6.68 15.15
N ASP A 125 -4.64 6.58 14.44
CA ASP A 125 -3.30 6.66 15.02
C ASP A 125 -3.06 8.05 15.60
N THR A 126 -2.45 8.11 16.79
CA THR A 126 -2.08 9.38 17.43
C THR A 126 -0.71 9.88 16.99
N GLU A 127 0.14 8.95 16.51
CA GLU A 127 1.50 9.24 16.06
C GLU A 127 1.86 8.40 14.83
N PRO A 128 2.66 8.94 13.90
CA PRO A 128 3.18 8.16 12.79
C PRO A 128 4.16 7.10 13.29
N LYS A 129 4.13 5.93 12.65
CA LYS A 129 5.02 4.81 12.99
C LYS A 129 5.99 4.60 11.84
N GLU A 130 7.24 4.90 12.10
CA GLU A 130 8.32 4.76 11.13
C GLU A 130 9.54 4.13 11.81
N VAL A 131 10.12 3.14 11.17
CA VAL A 131 11.35 2.48 11.62
C VAL A 131 12.30 2.34 10.44
N ALA A 132 13.57 2.61 10.68
CA ALA A 132 14.62 2.35 9.71
C ALA A 132 15.79 1.65 10.40
N VAL A 133 16.30 0.62 9.79
CA VAL A 133 17.47 -0.13 10.28
C VAL A 133 18.54 -0.24 9.19
N GLN A 134 19.77 -0.24 9.64
CA GLN A 134 20.91 -0.58 8.79
C GLN A 134 21.46 -1.95 9.20
N ILE A 135 21.64 -2.82 8.23
CA ILE A 135 22.24 -4.14 8.45
C ILE A 135 23.41 -4.33 7.50
N GLU A 136 24.38 -5.11 7.93
CA GLU A 136 25.50 -5.49 7.09
C GLU A 136 25.36 -6.96 6.69
N ILE A 137 25.30 -7.23 5.38
CA ILE A 137 25.19 -8.59 4.84
C ILE A 137 26.27 -8.78 3.76
N GLY A 138 27.15 -9.75 3.98
CA GLY A 138 28.21 -10.06 3.02
C GLY A 138 29.14 -8.88 2.73
N GLY A 139 29.45 -8.06 3.76
CA GLY A 139 30.30 -6.88 3.64
C GLY A 139 29.65 -5.69 2.91
N LYS A 140 28.33 -5.71 2.73
CA LYS A 140 27.55 -4.60 2.11
C LYS A 140 26.51 -4.09 3.09
N THR A 141 26.49 -2.78 3.30
CA THR A 141 25.47 -2.11 4.08
C THR A 141 24.13 -2.14 3.33
N ARG A 142 23.06 -2.56 4.01
CA ARG A 142 21.69 -2.53 3.55
C ARG A 142 20.86 -1.66 4.48
N ASN A 143 20.00 -0.84 3.89
CA ASN A 143 19.04 -0.03 4.64
C ASN A 143 17.66 -0.67 4.49
N ASP A 144 16.99 -0.94 5.60
CA ASP A 144 15.60 -1.32 5.65
C ASP A 144 14.79 -0.19 6.27
N ARG A 145 13.69 0.18 5.62
CA ARG A 145 12.74 1.18 6.11
C ARG A 145 11.34 0.57 6.12
N GLN A 146 10.65 0.73 7.23
CA GLN A 146 9.29 0.27 7.41
C GLN A 146 8.39 1.45 7.78
N HIS A 147 7.28 1.56 7.06
CA HIS A 147 6.14 2.37 7.46
C HIS A 147 5.07 1.40 7.95
N VAL A 148 4.65 1.55 9.19
CA VAL A 148 3.61 0.70 9.77
C VAL A 148 2.35 1.53 9.91
N GLN A 149 1.31 1.12 9.19
CA GLN A 149 -0.04 1.54 9.51
C GLN A 149 -0.51 0.71 10.71
N GLY A 150 -0.46 1.32 11.89
CA GLY A 150 -0.87 0.64 13.11
C GLY A 150 -2.35 0.81 13.33
N LEU A 151 -3.11 -0.27 13.20
CA LEU A 151 -4.30 -0.41 14.00
C LEU A 151 -3.86 -0.62 15.46
N ARG A 152 -4.49 0.08 16.41
CA ARG A 152 -4.46 -0.34 17.81
C ARG A 152 -5.22 -1.67 17.90
N HIS A 153 -4.54 -2.76 17.63
CA HIS A 153 -5.00 -4.07 18.08
C HIS A 153 -4.34 -4.36 19.41
N ASP A 154 -5.14 -4.86 20.34
CA ASP A 154 -4.68 -5.37 21.62
C ASP A 154 -3.53 -6.36 21.34
N PRO A 155 -2.34 -6.20 21.96
CA PRO A 155 -1.23 -7.11 21.78
C PRO A 155 -1.55 -8.58 22.07
N SER A 156 -2.63 -8.87 22.79
CA SER A 156 -3.10 -10.22 23.10
C SER A 156 -3.63 -11.00 21.88
N GLU A 157 -3.91 -10.36 20.73
CA GLU A 157 -4.44 -11.04 19.55
C GLU A 157 -3.35 -11.59 18.59
N TYR A 158 -2.06 -11.34 18.86
CA TYR A 158 -0.93 -11.78 18.00
C TYR A 158 -0.05 -12.86 18.63
N VAL A 159 -0.55 -13.60 19.63
CA VAL A 159 0.14 -14.76 20.15
C VAL A 159 -0.50 -16.02 19.55
N HIS A 160 -0.05 -16.39 18.37
CA HIS A 160 -0.03 -17.81 17.93
C HIS A 160 0.86 -17.96 16.69
#